data_c2cda6d07101d06d173dacdb6c83c86d
#
_entry.id   c2cda6d07101d06d173dacdb6c83c86d
#
_cell.length_a   1.000
_cell.length_b   1.000
_cell.length_c   1.000
_cell.angle_alpha   90.00
_cell.angle_beta   90.00
_cell.angle_gamma   90.00
#
_symmetry.space_group_name_H-M   'P 1'
#
loop_
_entity.id
_entity.type
_entity.pdbx_description
1 polymer ?
#
loop_
_entity_poly.entity_id
_entity_poly.type
_entity_poly.pdbx_seq_one_letter_code
_entity_poly.pdbx_strand_id
1 'polypeptide(L)'
;MKKTYNFKNKNIFVGGSSKGIGWESAKLFAEFGGNVTLVSRNPQTLKKRIGELSNNGHQLHNYIALDFSNPDELELELKEFVNKNPLNYDVIINNTGGPPSGDLEKANTQELTSAFNLHLISFHKILGCLLQGMKSREAGSIINIISTSVKQPLNGLGVSNTIRGAVANWAKTLANELGAYNITVNNVLPGATNTGRLKEIIKNKAQKLNLQESEIEKQMADQVPLMRIAEPIEVANAVVFLASDKARYISGVNLPVDGGRTKSL
;
A
#
# COMPACT_ATOMS: atom_id res chain seq x y z
N MET A 1 25.38 8.55 -13.37
CA MET A 1 25.19 8.25 -11.93
C MET A 1 24.66 6.83 -11.78
N LYS A 2 25.26 5.98 -10.91
CA LYS A 2 24.67 4.67 -10.61
C LYS A 2 23.31 4.89 -9.96
N LYS A 3 22.24 4.28 -10.50
CA LYS A 3 20.91 4.34 -9.88
C LYS A 3 20.99 3.75 -8.47
N THR A 4 20.37 4.39 -7.49
CA THR A 4 20.41 3.99 -6.08
C THR A 4 19.81 2.59 -5.86
N TYR A 5 18.80 2.22 -6.65
CA TYR A 5 18.14 0.92 -6.66
C TYR A 5 18.18 0.31 -8.06
N ASN A 6 18.01 -1.01 -8.13
CA ASN A 6 17.94 -1.74 -9.40
C ASN A 6 16.81 -2.76 -9.35
N PHE A 7 15.75 -2.52 -10.15
CA PHE A 7 14.63 -3.44 -10.33
C PHE A 7 14.55 -3.99 -11.77
N LYS A 8 15.66 -3.90 -12.54
CA LYS A 8 15.70 -4.44 -13.90
C LYS A 8 15.30 -5.92 -13.90
N ASN A 9 14.41 -6.30 -14.81
CA ASN A 9 13.83 -7.65 -14.94
C ASN A 9 13.03 -8.12 -13.72
N LYS A 10 12.65 -7.22 -12.80
CA LYS A 10 11.75 -7.52 -11.69
C LYS A 10 10.32 -7.17 -12.08
N ASN A 11 9.38 -8.03 -11.72
CA ASN A 11 7.95 -7.82 -11.92
C ASN A 11 7.31 -7.38 -10.61
N ILE A 12 6.66 -6.22 -10.62
CA ILE A 12 6.12 -5.56 -9.45
C ILE A 12 4.61 -5.40 -9.58
N PHE A 13 3.86 -6.00 -8.68
CA PHE A 13 2.40 -5.82 -8.54
C PHE A 13 2.13 -4.67 -7.60
N VAL A 14 1.41 -3.63 -8.03
CA VAL A 14 1.14 -2.44 -7.21
C VAL A 14 -0.37 -2.21 -7.08
N GLY A 15 -0.91 -2.52 -5.91
CA GLY A 15 -2.29 -2.25 -5.54
C GLY A 15 -2.56 -0.75 -5.34
N GLY A 16 -3.78 -0.30 -5.63
CA GLY A 16 -4.20 1.09 -5.45
C GLY A 16 -3.32 2.11 -6.17
N SER A 17 -2.83 1.76 -7.35
CA SER A 17 -1.79 2.47 -8.09
C SER A 17 -2.28 3.56 -9.05
N SER A 18 -3.57 3.91 -9.02
CA SER A 18 -4.10 5.00 -9.86
C SER A 18 -3.73 6.41 -9.39
N LYS A 19 -3.39 6.59 -8.10
CA LYS A 19 -3.06 7.88 -7.45
C LYS A 19 -2.34 7.70 -6.12
N GLY A 20 -1.82 8.78 -5.56
CA GLY A 20 -1.24 8.82 -4.21
C GLY A 20 -0.02 7.92 -4.05
N ILE A 21 0.13 7.30 -2.88
CA ILE A 21 1.32 6.51 -2.52
C ILE A 21 1.54 5.33 -3.49
N GLY A 22 0.49 4.61 -3.88
CA GLY A 22 0.59 3.51 -4.83
C GLY A 22 1.10 3.96 -6.20
N TRP A 23 0.62 5.10 -6.70
CA TRP A 23 1.10 5.68 -7.95
C TRP A 23 2.56 6.14 -7.87
N GLU A 24 2.95 6.86 -6.81
CA GLU A 24 4.34 7.28 -6.64
C GLU A 24 5.29 6.08 -6.51
N SER A 25 4.86 5.02 -5.80
CA SER A 25 5.63 3.77 -5.74
C SER A 25 5.79 3.13 -7.11
N ALA A 26 4.72 3.07 -7.92
CA ALA A 26 4.76 2.52 -9.27
C ALA A 26 5.73 3.30 -10.17
N LYS A 27 5.72 4.65 -10.12
CA LYS A 27 6.66 5.49 -10.86
C LYS A 27 8.12 5.19 -10.49
N LEU A 28 8.42 5.14 -9.19
CA LEU A 28 9.77 4.85 -8.72
C LEU A 28 10.26 3.47 -9.17
N PHE A 29 9.43 2.43 -9.05
CA PHE A 29 9.80 1.10 -9.55
C PHE A 29 10.10 1.13 -11.05
N ALA A 30 9.29 1.82 -11.86
CA ALA A 30 9.52 1.99 -13.28
C ALA A 30 10.82 2.77 -13.56
N GLU A 31 11.08 3.87 -12.85
CA GLU A 31 12.32 4.65 -12.97
C GLU A 31 13.57 3.81 -12.66
N PHE A 32 13.48 2.87 -11.71
CA PHE A 32 14.55 1.95 -11.37
C PHE A 32 14.60 0.68 -12.25
N GLY A 33 13.80 0.61 -13.31
CA GLY A 33 13.87 -0.41 -14.35
C GLY A 33 12.93 -1.60 -14.19
N GLY A 34 12.02 -1.56 -13.23
CA GLY A 34 11.05 -2.63 -12.96
C GLY A 34 9.90 -2.68 -13.96
N ASN A 35 9.38 -3.86 -14.22
CA ASN A 35 8.12 -4.11 -14.93
C ASN A 35 6.96 -3.94 -13.93
N VAL A 36 6.09 -2.97 -14.14
CA VAL A 36 5.04 -2.63 -13.20
C VAL A 36 3.68 -3.09 -13.72
N THR A 37 2.94 -3.84 -12.89
CA THR A 37 1.52 -4.11 -13.10
C THR A 37 0.71 -3.18 -12.19
N LEU A 38 0.02 -2.22 -12.80
CA LEU A 38 -0.86 -1.30 -12.09
C LEU A 38 -2.20 -1.94 -11.78
N VAL A 39 -2.68 -1.76 -10.53
CA VAL A 39 -3.95 -2.35 -10.10
C VAL A 39 -4.83 -1.31 -9.42
N SER A 40 -6.02 -1.11 -9.95
CA SER A 40 -7.11 -0.32 -9.35
C SER A 40 -8.44 -0.61 -10.05
N ARG A 41 -9.53 0.01 -9.62
CA ARG A 41 -10.88 -0.27 -10.15
C ARG A 41 -11.16 0.28 -11.55
N ASN A 42 -10.53 1.39 -11.93
CA ASN A 42 -10.89 2.08 -13.18
C ASN A 42 -9.87 1.77 -14.30
N PRO A 43 -10.24 0.96 -15.31
CA PRO A 43 -9.33 0.55 -16.37
C PRO A 43 -8.90 1.71 -17.29
N GLN A 44 -9.76 2.72 -17.51
CA GLN A 44 -9.40 3.89 -18.33
C GLN A 44 -8.30 4.71 -17.66
N THR A 45 -8.39 4.90 -16.33
CA THR A 45 -7.35 5.57 -15.56
C THR A 45 -6.05 4.78 -15.61
N LEU A 46 -6.10 3.45 -15.44
CA LEU A 46 -4.92 2.59 -15.48
C LEU A 46 -4.25 2.62 -16.86
N LYS A 47 -5.04 2.54 -17.94
CA LYS A 47 -4.54 2.64 -19.32
C LYS A 47 -3.78 3.95 -19.57
N LYS A 48 -4.31 5.08 -19.06
CA LYS A 48 -3.61 6.37 -19.12
C LYS A 48 -2.30 6.32 -18.33
N ARG A 49 -2.33 5.79 -17.09
CA ARG A 49 -1.19 5.74 -16.17
C ARG A 49 -0.04 4.86 -16.71
N ILE A 50 -0.33 3.79 -17.42
CA ILE A 50 0.71 2.97 -18.08
C ILE A 50 1.57 3.83 -19.03
N GLY A 51 0.96 4.74 -19.80
CA GLY A 51 1.69 5.63 -20.70
C GLY A 51 2.53 6.70 -19.99
N GLU A 52 2.30 6.93 -18.70
CA GLU A 52 3.05 7.90 -17.89
C GLU A 52 4.24 7.27 -17.14
N LEU A 53 4.36 5.93 -17.14
CA LEU A 53 5.48 5.24 -16.50
C LEU A 53 6.77 5.37 -17.34
N SER A 54 7.89 5.52 -16.63
CA SER A 54 9.20 5.52 -17.28
C SER A 54 9.44 4.18 -17.98
N ASN A 55 9.73 4.23 -19.27
CA ASN A 55 10.08 3.06 -20.08
C ASN A 55 11.39 3.30 -20.80
N ASN A 56 12.45 2.60 -20.37
CA ASN A 56 13.78 2.69 -20.97
C ASN A 56 13.98 1.69 -22.14
N GLY A 57 12.88 1.31 -22.81
CA GLY A 57 12.87 0.47 -24.02
C GLY A 57 12.84 -1.04 -23.78
N HIS A 58 12.88 -1.51 -22.53
CA HIS A 58 12.90 -2.94 -22.20
C HIS A 58 11.87 -3.36 -21.15
N GLN A 59 11.08 -2.42 -20.62
CA GLN A 59 10.13 -2.67 -19.55
C GLN A 59 8.77 -3.05 -20.14
N LEU A 60 8.16 -4.05 -19.55
CA LEU A 60 6.82 -4.53 -19.91
C LEU A 60 5.86 -4.14 -18.80
N HIS A 61 5.30 -2.91 -18.89
CA HIS A 61 4.26 -2.49 -17.96
C HIS A 61 2.90 -3.06 -18.37
N ASN A 62 2.10 -3.40 -17.37
CA ASN A 62 0.77 -3.95 -17.56
C ASN A 62 -0.22 -3.34 -16.55
N TYR A 63 -1.49 -3.61 -16.70
CA TYR A 63 -2.51 -3.24 -15.73
C TYR A 63 -3.64 -4.27 -15.66
N ILE A 64 -4.29 -4.32 -14.51
CA ILE A 64 -5.51 -5.08 -14.29
C ILE A 64 -6.49 -4.25 -13.46
N ALA A 65 -7.74 -4.21 -13.87
CA ALA A 65 -8.80 -3.57 -13.10
C ALA A 65 -9.35 -4.58 -12.08
N LEU A 66 -9.17 -4.30 -10.78
CA LEU A 66 -9.67 -5.14 -9.69
C LEU A 66 -10.36 -4.27 -8.64
N ASP A 67 -11.48 -4.76 -8.11
CA ASP A 67 -12.13 -4.17 -6.94
C ASP A 67 -11.79 -4.96 -5.67
N PHE A 68 -10.99 -4.36 -4.81
CA PHE A 68 -10.60 -4.92 -3.52
C PHE A 68 -11.76 -5.08 -2.53
N SER A 69 -12.91 -4.41 -2.77
CA SER A 69 -14.11 -4.57 -1.94
C SER A 69 -14.88 -5.86 -2.22
N ASN A 70 -14.60 -6.51 -3.35
CA ASN A 70 -15.15 -7.81 -3.73
C ASN A 70 -14.03 -8.87 -3.85
N PRO A 71 -13.57 -9.46 -2.74
CA PRO A 71 -12.40 -10.34 -2.77
C PRO A 71 -12.58 -11.62 -3.59
N ASP A 72 -13.81 -12.12 -3.73
CA ASP A 72 -14.06 -13.35 -4.49
C ASP A 72 -13.92 -13.11 -5.99
N GLU A 73 -14.50 -12.03 -6.50
CA GLU A 73 -14.37 -11.61 -7.89
C GLU A 73 -12.90 -11.23 -8.20
N LEU A 74 -12.26 -10.47 -7.29
CA LEU A 74 -10.84 -10.13 -7.39
C LEU A 74 -9.98 -11.39 -7.58
N GLU A 75 -10.23 -12.44 -6.81
CA GLU A 75 -9.46 -13.69 -6.92
C GLU A 75 -9.65 -14.36 -8.29
N LEU A 76 -10.88 -14.43 -8.76
CA LEU A 76 -11.20 -15.03 -10.07
C LEU A 76 -10.54 -14.25 -11.21
N GLU A 77 -10.70 -12.93 -11.24
CA GLU A 77 -10.13 -12.05 -12.26
C GLU A 77 -8.59 -12.07 -12.23
N LEU A 78 -7.98 -12.08 -11.03
CA LEU A 78 -6.53 -12.15 -10.89
C LEU A 78 -5.98 -13.50 -11.36
N LYS A 79 -6.63 -14.63 -11.06
CA LYS A 79 -6.25 -15.96 -11.56
C LYS A 79 -6.32 -16.02 -13.09
N GLU A 80 -7.39 -15.49 -13.69
CA GLU A 80 -7.52 -15.42 -15.14
C GLU A 80 -6.41 -14.55 -15.77
N PHE A 81 -6.13 -13.40 -15.17
CA PHE A 81 -5.05 -12.51 -15.62
C PHE A 81 -3.68 -13.19 -15.57
N VAL A 82 -3.35 -13.87 -14.47
CA VAL A 82 -2.07 -14.57 -14.30
C VAL A 82 -1.94 -15.75 -15.28
N ASN A 83 -3.03 -16.47 -15.55
CA ASN A 83 -3.04 -17.55 -16.54
C ASN A 83 -2.77 -17.03 -17.97
N LYS A 84 -3.34 -15.87 -18.34
CA LYS A 84 -3.09 -15.21 -19.62
C LYS A 84 -1.72 -14.54 -19.72
N ASN A 85 -1.18 -14.11 -18.60
CA ASN A 85 0.08 -13.41 -18.49
C ASN A 85 0.95 -14.12 -17.45
N PRO A 86 1.66 -15.19 -17.78
CA PRO A 86 2.40 -16.01 -16.82
C PRO A 86 3.64 -15.29 -16.30
N LEU A 87 3.42 -14.23 -15.53
CA LEU A 87 4.46 -13.43 -14.89
C LEU A 87 4.66 -13.91 -13.45
N ASN A 88 5.90 -14.18 -13.11
CA ASN A 88 6.29 -14.38 -11.72
C ASN A 88 6.60 -13.01 -11.09
N TYR A 89 5.83 -12.63 -10.10
CA TYR A 89 6.05 -11.37 -9.38
C TYR A 89 7.17 -11.49 -8.35
N ASP A 90 8.06 -10.50 -8.32
CA ASP A 90 9.16 -10.38 -7.36
C ASP A 90 8.76 -9.51 -6.16
N VAL A 91 7.85 -8.56 -6.39
CA VAL A 91 7.38 -7.62 -5.38
C VAL A 91 5.86 -7.50 -5.44
N ILE A 92 5.22 -7.56 -4.27
CA ILE A 92 3.78 -7.29 -4.10
C ILE A 92 3.62 -6.08 -3.17
N ILE A 93 2.98 -5.03 -3.67
CA ILE A 93 2.59 -3.87 -2.88
C ILE A 93 1.07 -3.93 -2.64
N ASN A 94 0.70 -4.30 -1.44
CA ASN A 94 -0.68 -4.28 -0.98
C ASN A 94 -1.03 -2.87 -0.52
N ASN A 95 -1.88 -2.19 -1.29
CA ASN A 95 -2.35 -0.85 -0.99
C ASN A 95 -3.76 -0.66 -1.55
N THR A 96 -4.63 -0.03 -0.78
CA THR A 96 -6.01 0.28 -1.19
C THR A 96 -6.51 1.53 -0.46
N GLY A 97 -7.69 2.03 -0.81
CA GLY A 97 -8.36 3.12 -0.10
C GLY A 97 -8.68 2.77 1.35
N GLY A 98 -8.79 3.77 2.20
CA GLY A 98 -9.19 3.54 3.60
C GLY A 98 -10.72 3.48 3.77
N PRO A 99 -11.22 2.82 4.84
CA PRO A 99 -12.64 2.84 5.21
C PRO A 99 -13.07 4.25 5.64
N PRO A 100 -14.37 4.55 5.70
CA PRO A 100 -14.90 5.82 6.19
C PRO A 100 -14.34 6.20 7.56
N SER A 101 -14.29 7.51 7.84
CA SER A 101 -13.93 8.02 9.18
C SER A 101 -15.13 7.87 10.12
N GLY A 102 -14.88 7.56 11.39
CA GLY A 102 -15.90 7.44 12.41
C GLY A 102 -15.36 6.86 13.71
N ASP A 103 -16.15 7.02 14.78
CA ASP A 103 -15.88 6.45 16.09
C ASP A 103 -16.27 4.97 16.08
N LEU A 104 -15.43 4.09 16.66
CA LEU A 104 -15.65 2.64 16.59
C LEU A 104 -16.96 2.19 17.27
N GLU A 105 -17.32 2.83 18.38
CA GLU A 105 -18.57 2.54 19.12
C GLU A 105 -19.84 2.77 18.29
N LYS A 106 -19.77 3.60 17.24
CA LYS A 106 -20.86 3.91 16.32
C LYS A 106 -20.84 3.10 15.04
N ALA A 107 -19.73 2.38 14.80
CA ALA A 107 -19.57 1.57 13.59
C ALA A 107 -20.50 0.35 13.64
N ASN A 108 -21.17 0.09 12.54
CA ASN A 108 -21.96 -1.13 12.39
C ASN A 108 -21.11 -2.30 11.90
N THR A 109 -21.63 -3.52 12.01
CA THR A 109 -20.93 -4.74 11.61
C THR A 109 -20.58 -4.75 10.12
N GLN A 110 -21.42 -4.17 9.26
CA GLN A 110 -21.17 -4.09 7.84
C GLN A 110 -19.93 -3.24 7.48
N GLU A 111 -19.73 -2.14 8.19
CA GLU A 111 -18.53 -1.30 8.00
C GLU A 111 -17.25 -2.06 8.37
N LEU A 112 -17.27 -2.84 9.46
CA LEU A 112 -16.16 -3.70 9.87
C LEU A 112 -15.91 -4.79 8.83
N THR A 113 -16.95 -5.51 8.40
CA THR A 113 -16.84 -6.59 7.40
C THR A 113 -16.34 -6.07 6.07
N SER A 114 -16.88 -4.93 5.60
CA SER A 114 -16.43 -4.30 4.35
C SER A 114 -14.97 -3.88 4.42
N ALA A 115 -14.52 -3.31 5.53
CA ALA A 115 -13.13 -2.93 5.72
C ALA A 115 -12.21 -4.16 5.84
N PHE A 116 -12.68 -5.23 6.47
CA PHE A 116 -11.96 -6.50 6.57
C PHE A 116 -11.75 -7.13 5.17
N ASN A 117 -12.80 -7.18 4.37
CA ASN A 117 -12.74 -7.65 2.99
C ASN A 117 -11.79 -6.80 2.15
N LEU A 118 -11.94 -5.46 2.21
CA LEU A 118 -11.16 -4.51 1.43
C LEU A 118 -9.64 -4.60 1.70
N HIS A 119 -9.23 -4.92 2.93
CA HIS A 119 -7.82 -4.88 3.33
C HIS A 119 -7.24 -6.26 3.59
N LEU A 120 -7.85 -7.07 4.46
CA LEU A 120 -7.23 -8.33 4.86
C LEU A 120 -7.52 -9.45 3.88
N ILE A 121 -8.80 -9.67 3.55
CA ILE A 121 -9.18 -10.79 2.68
C ILE A 121 -8.66 -10.57 1.26
N SER A 122 -8.78 -9.37 0.71
CA SER A 122 -8.26 -9.06 -0.63
C SER A 122 -6.74 -9.26 -0.70
N PHE A 123 -5.98 -8.82 0.31
CA PHE A 123 -4.53 -9.02 0.35
C PHE A 123 -4.15 -10.49 0.47
N HIS A 124 -4.90 -11.26 1.26
CA HIS A 124 -4.69 -12.70 1.41
C HIS A 124 -4.97 -13.46 0.08
N LYS A 125 -6.02 -13.08 -0.64
CA LYS A 125 -6.34 -13.67 -1.95
C LYS A 125 -5.32 -13.31 -3.03
N ILE A 126 -4.86 -12.06 -3.06
CA ILE A 126 -3.75 -11.64 -3.94
C ILE A 126 -2.50 -12.48 -3.64
N LEU A 127 -2.15 -12.63 -2.36
CA LEU A 127 -1.04 -13.49 -1.95
C LEU A 127 -1.22 -14.92 -2.46
N GLY A 128 -2.38 -15.52 -2.27
CA GLY A 128 -2.68 -16.88 -2.72
C GLY A 128 -2.47 -17.08 -4.24
N CYS A 129 -2.79 -16.06 -5.04
CA CYS A 129 -2.60 -16.10 -6.49
C CYS A 129 -1.14 -15.95 -6.93
N LEU A 130 -0.32 -15.20 -6.17
CA LEU A 130 1.01 -14.78 -6.63
C LEU A 130 2.18 -15.45 -5.89
N LEU A 131 1.95 -16.03 -4.71
CA LEU A 131 2.98 -16.52 -3.80
C LEU A 131 3.79 -17.69 -4.36
N GLN A 132 3.16 -18.60 -5.10
CA GLN A 132 3.82 -19.81 -5.56
C GLN A 132 5.06 -19.51 -6.42
N GLY A 133 4.98 -18.51 -7.27
CA GLY A 133 6.12 -18.05 -8.07
C GLY A 133 7.29 -17.52 -7.22
N MET A 134 7.01 -16.84 -6.09
CA MET A 134 8.04 -16.39 -5.15
C MET A 134 8.69 -17.57 -4.43
N LYS A 135 7.87 -18.52 -3.94
CA LYS A 135 8.36 -19.73 -3.25
C LYS A 135 9.27 -20.57 -4.15
N SER A 136 8.86 -20.81 -5.40
CA SER A 136 9.65 -21.62 -6.36
C SER A 136 11.01 -21.01 -6.70
N ARG A 137 11.15 -19.68 -6.60
CA ARG A 137 12.41 -18.96 -6.83
C ARG A 137 13.19 -18.64 -5.55
N GLU A 138 12.62 -18.96 -4.39
CA GLU A 138 13.15 -18.60 -3.08
C GLU A 138 13.53 -17.10 -2.98
N ALA A 139 12.66 -16.24 -3.50
CA ALA A 139 12.87 -14.80 -3.55
C ALA A 139 11.56 -14.03 -3.68
N GLY A 140 11.34 -13.03 -2.84
CA GLY A 140 10.19 -12.15 -2.93
C GLY A 140 10.20 -11.05 -1.87
N SER A 141 9.40 -10.02 -2.11
CA SER A 141 9.16 -8.96 -1.14
C SER A 141 7.69 -8.55 -1.14
N ILE A 142 7.05 -8.60 0.03
CA ILE A 142 5.64 -8.23 0.21
C ILE A 142 5.60 -7.01 1.13
N ILE A 143 5.01 -5.93 0.66
CA ILE A 143 4.92 -4.67 1.41
C ILE A 143 3.46 -4.24 1.51
N ASN A 144 2.99 -4.06 2.73
CA ASN A 144 1.64 -3.58 3.00
C ASN A 144 1.70 -2.11 3.41
N ILE A 145 0.96 -1.26 2.70
CA ILE A 145 0.81 0.14 3.08
C ILE A 145 -0.41 0.24 3.99
N ILE A 146 -0.18 0.38 5.29
CA ILE A 146 -1.24 0.40 6.30
C ILE A 146 -1.38 1.75 7.00
N SER A 147 -0.98 1.92 8.25
CA SER A 147 -1.15 3.18 8.98
C SER A 147 -0.32 3.21 10.26
N THR A 148 0.08 4.39 10.71
CA THR A 148 0.62 4.61 12.06
C THR A 148 -0.36 4.21 13.18
N SER A 149 -1.65 4.05 12.86
CA SER A 149 -2.67 3.58 13.81
C SER A 149 -2.42 2.18 14.37
N VAL A 150 -1.55 1.41 13.74
CA VAL A 150 -1.06 0.12 14.25
C VAL A 150 -0.25 0.29 15.54
N LYS A 151 0.50 1.38 15.66
CA LYS A 151 1.30 1.69 16.85
C LYS A 151 0.53 2.57 17.85
N GLN A 152 -0.29 3.46 17.37
CA GLN A 152 -1.05 4.40 18.19
C GLN A 152 -2.40 4.69 17.53
N PRO A 153 -3.53 4.24 18.12
CA PRO A 153 -4.87 4.47 17.56
C PRO A 153 -5.12 5.96 17.30
N LEU A 154 -5.77 6.23 16.18
CA LEU A 154 -6.11 7.59 15.74
C LEU A 154 -7.59 7.85 15.99
N ASN A 155 -7.90 8.94 16.70
CA ASN A 155 -9.27 9.34 17.00
C ASN A 155 -10.10 9.56 15.73
N GLY A 156 -11.34 9.08 15.71
CA GLY A 156 -12.25 9.19 14.58
C GLY A 156 -11.91 8.27 13.38
N LEU A 157 -11.05 7.27 13.59
CA LEU A 157 -10.68 6.27 12.57
C LEU A 157 -10.83 4.84 13.09
N GLY A 158 -11.88 4.58 13.89
CA GLY A 158 -12.03 3.35 14.67
C GLY A 158 -11.97 2.07 13.83
N VAL A 159 -12.78 1.95 12.79
CA VAL A 159 -12.76 0.79 11.87
C VAL A 159 -11.38 0.62 11.22
N SER A 160 -10.80 1.72 10.73
CA SER A 160 -9.47 1.68 10.12
C SER A 160 -8.38 1.20 11.09
N ASN A 161 -8.39 1.70 12.32
CA ASN A 161 -7.43 1.30 13.37
C ASN A 161 -7.48 -0.21 13.60
N THR A 162 -8.68 -0.76 13.76
CA THR A 162 -8.92 -2.19 14.03
C THR A 162 -8.40 -3.05 12.88
N ILE A 163 -8.80 -2.74 11.65
CA ILE A 163 -8.45 -3.56 10.49
C ILE A 163 -6.97 -3.44 10.13
N ARG A 164 -6.37 -2.26 10.26
CA ARG A 164 -4.91 -2.09 10.03
C ARG A 164 -4.08 -2.85 11.06
N GLY A 165 -4.56 -2.95 12.32
CA GLY A 165 -3.95 -3.80 13.34
C GLY A 165 -3.99 -5.28 12.95
N ALA A 166 -5.13 -5.77 12.42
CA ALA A 166 -5.25 -7.13 11.93
C ALA A 166 -4.29 -7.42 10.76
N VAL A 167 -4.18 -6.50 9.78
CA VAL A 167 -3.21 -6.64 8.68
C VAL A 167 -1.77 -6.67 9.19
N ALA A 168 -1.42 -5.86 10.20
CA ALA A 168 -0.08 -5.86 10.76
C ALA A 168 0.29 -7.20 11.40
N ASN A 169 -0.64 -7.82 12.14
CA ASN A 169 -0.42 -9.13 12.74
C ASN A 169 -0.36 -10.24 11.68
N TRP A 170 -1.25 -10.22 10.69
CA TRP A 170 -1.22 -11.12 9.53
C TRP A 170 0.14 -11.04 8.80
N ALA A 171 0.65 -9.84 8.55
CA ALA A 171 1.95 -9.65 7.91
C ALA A 171 3.10 -10.19 8.74
N LYS A 172 3.06 -10.04 10.09
CA LYS A 172 4.09 -10.58 10.98
C LYS A 172 4.09 -12.11 10.99
N THR A 173 2.92 -12.72 10.98
CA THR A 173 2.75 -14.17 10.86
C THR A 173 3.36 -14.68 9.54
N LEU A 174 3.03 -14.04 8.43
CA LEU A 174 3.60 -14.39 7.12
C LEU A 174 5.12 -14.20 7.06
N ALA A 175 5.66 -13.16 7.71
CA ALA A 175 7.11 -12.95 7.75
C ALA A 175 7.84 -14.14 8.40
N ASN A 176 7.24 -14.76 9.44
CA ASN A 176 7.78 -15.95 10.07
C ASN A 176 7.66 -17.20 9.17
N GLU A 177 6.51 -17.38 8.51
CA GLU A 177 6.23 -18.56 7.68
C GLU A 177 7.01 -18.54 6.35
N LEU A 178 7.21 -17.35 5.77
CA LEU A 178 7.79 -17.20 4.43
C LEU A 178 9.31 -16.94 4.45
N GLY A 179 9.88 -16.70 5.63
CA GLY A 179 11.31 -16.47 5.80
C GLY A 179 12.18 -17.62 5.27
N ALA A 180 11.74 -18.86 5.45
CA ALA A 180 12.43 -20.04 4.93
C ALA A 180 12.53 -20.08 3.40
N TYR A 181 11.67 -19.33 2.70
CA TYR A 181 11.72 -19.15 1.24
C TYR A 181 12.41 -17.86 0.82
N ASN A 182 13.17 -17.21 1.72
CA ASN A 182 13.83 -15.93 1.44
C ASN A 182 12.85 -14.84 0.94
N ILE A 183 11.61 -14.85 1.45
CA ILE A 183 10.58 -13.87 1.16
C ILE A 183 10.42 -12.95 2.38
N THR A 184 10.57 -11.65 2.17
CA THR A 184 10.35 -10.65 3.22
C THR A 184 8.91 -10.13 3.21
N VAL A 185 8.34 -9.88 4.39
CA VAL A 185 7.00 -9.29 4.54
C VAL A 185 7.09 -8.13 5.52
N ASN A 186 6.80 -6.91 5.05
CA ASN A 186 6.94 -5.70 5.84
C ASN A 186 5.73 -4.78 5.69
N ASN A 187 5.53 -3.91 6.66
CA ASN A 187 4.49 -2.88 6.64
C ASN A 187 5.12 -1.50 6.64
N VAL A 188 4.65 -0.61 5.76
CA VAL A 188 4.90 0.82 5.80
C VAL A 188 3.70 1.47 6.47
N LEU A 189 3.96 2.34 7.45
CA LEU A 189 2.96 3.04 8.25
C LEU A 189 2.98 4.55 7.92
N PRO A 190 2.23 5.00 6.90
CA PRO A 190 2.18 6.43 6.59
C PRO A 190 1.56 7.23 7.74
N GLY A 191 2.13 8.40 7.99
CA GLY A 191 1.49 9.48 8.73
C GLY A 191 0.52 10.26 7.86
N ALA A 192 0.26 11.53 8.21
CA ALA A 192 -0.49 12.45 7.38
C ALA A 192 0.27 12.66 6.06
N THR A 193 -0.32 12.21 4.95
CA THR A 193 0.30 12.22 3.61
C THR A 193 -0.66 12.89 2.61
N ASN A 194 -0.18 13.83 1.82
CA ASN A 194 -0.95 14.62 0.85
C ASN A 194 -1.54 13.75 -0.27
N THR A 195 -2.65 13.12 0.00
CA THR A 195 -3.38 12.22 -0.89
C THR A 195 -4.85 12.61 -0.94
N GLY A 196 -5.59 12.10 -1.94
CA GLY A 196 -7.04 12.27 -1.98
C GLY A 196 -7.74 11.79 -0.70
N ARG A 197 -7.20 10.76 -0.04
CA ARG A 197 -7.72 10.27 1.25
C ARG A 197 -7.54 11.28 2.38
N LEU A 198 -6.39 11.93 2.46
CA LEU A 198 -6.18 12.96 3.49
C LEU A 198 -7.10 14.15 3.27
N LYS A 199 -7.27 14.60 2.02
CA LYS A 199 -8.19 15.68 1.68
C LYS A 199 -9.63 15.39 2.10
N GLU A 200 -10.09 14.16 1.88
CA GLU A 200 -11.41 13.71 2.35
C GLU A 200 -11.52 13.75 3.89
N ILE A 201 -10.50 13.29 4.61
CA ILE A 201 -10.46 13.34 6.09
C ILE A 201 -10.48 14.78 6.57
N ILE A 202 -9.69 15.67 5.96
CA ILE A 202 -9.66 17.11 6.30
C ILE A 202 -11.04 17.73 6.09
N LYS A 203 -11.65 17.51 4.94
CA LYS A 203 -12.98 18.02 4.61
C LYS A 203 -14.03 17.57 5.61
N ASN A 204 -14.09 16.27 5.92
CA ASN A 204 -15.06 15.72 6.86
C ASN A 204 -14.85 16.27 8.28
N LYS A 205 -13.60 16.44 8.70
CA LYS A 205 -13.26 17.01 10.01
C LYS A 205 -13.61 18.51 10.07
N ALA A 206 -13.33 19.27 9.02
CA ALA A 206 -13.68 20.68 8.89
C ALA A 206 -15.19 20.88 9.02
N GLN A 207 -15.97 20.09 8.30
CA GLN A 207 -17.44 20.12 8.39
C GLN A 207 -17.94 19.79 9.81
N LYS A 208 -17.40 18.73 10.44
CA LYS A 208 -17.81 18.30 11.81
C LYS A 208 -17.50 19.36 12.86
N LEU A 209 -16.40 20.10 12.70
CA LEU A 209 -15.94 21.12 13.68
C LEU A 209 -16.33 22.54 13.31
N ASN A 210 -16.99 22.76 12.16
CA ASN A 210 -17.31 24.07 11.60
C ASN A 210 -16.08 25.00 11.49
N LEU A 211 -14.97 24.43 10.96
CA LEU A 211 -13.69 25.11 10.74
C LEU A 211 -13.34 25.11 9.24
N GLN A 212 -12.37 25.96 8.84
CA GLN A 212 -11.82 25.92 7.50
C GLN A 212 -10.92 24.70 7.29
N GLU A 213 -10.88 24.14 6.07
CA GLU A 213 -9.99 23.01 5.73
C GLU A 213 -8.51 23.34 6.01
N SER A 214 -8.08 24.58 5.73
CA SER A 214 -6.72 25.05 6.00
C SER A 214 -6.36 25.06 7.49
N GLU A 215 -7.32 25.31 8.37
CA GLU A 215 -7.09 25.23 9.82
C GLU A 215 -6.89 23.79 10.28
N ILE A 216 -7.70 22.87 9.74
CA ILE A 216 -7.54 21.43 10.01
C ILE A 216 -6.20 20.91 9.49
N GLU A 217 -5.80 21.31 8.28
CA GLU A 217 -4.51 20.96 7.70
C GLU A 217 -3.35 21.43 8.56
N LYS A 218 -3.41 22.70 9.01
CA LYS A 218 -2.41 23.24 9.93
C LYS A 218 -2.37 22.48 11.26
N GLN A 219 -3.52 22.20 11.89
CA GLN A 219 -3.60 21.40 13.11
C GLN A 219 -2.99 20.01 12.93
N MET A 220 -3.13 19.40 11.76
CA MET A 220 -2.54 18.10 11.47
C MET A 220 -1.03 18.20 11.27
N ALA A 221 -0.54 19.24 10.63
CA ALA A 221 0.89 19.53 10.47
C ALA A 221 1.56 19.81 11.82
N ASP A 222 0.92 20.60 12.69
CA ASP A 222 1.41 20.95 14.03
C ASP A 222 1.57 19.72 14.96
N GLN A 223 0.84 18.61 14.67
CA GLN A 223 1.01 17.35 15.40
C GLN A 223 2.24 16.54 14.98
N VAL A 224 2.91 16.94 13.92
CA VAL A 224 4.10 16.26 13.39
C VAL A 224 5.36 17.00 13.82
N PRO A 225 6.36 16.38 14.43
CA PRO A 225 7.62 17.04 14.78
C PRO A 225 8.31 17.76 13.62
N LEU A 226 8.18 17.23 12.38
CA LEU A 226 8.68 17.93 11.19
C LEU A 226 7.76 19.06 10.69
N MET A 227 6.69 19.41 11.42
CA MET A 227 5.78 20.56 11.19
C MET A 227 5.18 20.64 9.79
N ARG A 228 4.98 19.50 9.14
CA ARG A 228 4.36 19.41 7.80
C ARG A 228 3.69 18.07 7.52
N ILE A 229 2.85 18.08 6.53
CA ILE A 229 2.29 16.87 5.92
C ILE A 229 3.33 16.30 4.94
N ALA A 230 3.42 14.98 4.85
CA ALA A 230 4.32 14.30 3.92
C ALA A 230 3.77 14.32 2.49
N GLU A 231 4.66 14.34 1.51
CA GLU A 231 4.29 14.06 0.12
C GLU A 231 4.27 12.54 -0.13
N PRO A 232 3.40 12.03 -1.05
CA PRO A 232 3.30 10.61 -1.34
C PRO A 232 4.62 9.95 -1.75
N ILE A 233 5.50 10.71 -2.42
CA ILE A 233 6.82 10.24 -2.83
C ILE A 233 7.72 9.89 -1.63
N GLU A 234 7.58 10.57 -0.50
CA GLU A 234 8.38 10.30 0.70
C GLU A 234 8.04 8.93 1.29
N VAL A 235 6.76 8.55 1.26
CA VAL A 235 6.32 7.21 1.65
C VAL A 235 6.74 6.17 0.62
N ALA A 236 6.61 6.48 -0.67
CA ALA A 236 7.01 5.59 -1.76
C ALA A 236 8.51 5.25 -1.73
N ASN A 237 9.37 6.18 -1.30
CA ASN A 237 10.81 5.89 -1.10
C ASN A 237 11.03 4.78 -0.07
N ALA A 238 10.29 4.76 1.03
CA ALA A 238 10.38 3.70 2.03
C ALA A 238 9.87 2.36 1.48
N VAL A 239 8.80 2.38 0.67
CA VAL A 239 8.28 1.18 -0.02
C VAL A 239 9.34 0.59 -0.94
N VAL A 240 9.97 1.41 -1.78
CA VAL A 240 11.01 0.97 -2.71
C VAL A 240 12.26 0.47 -1.98
N PHE A 241 12.65 1.13 -0.88
CA PHE A 241 13.76 0.66 -0.03
C PHE A 241 13.48 -0.74 0.52
N LEU A 242 12.32 -0.97 1.14
CA LEU A 242 11.96 -2.27 1.71
C LEU A 242 11.82 -3.37 0.65
N ALA A 243 11.47 -3.03 -0.59
CA ALA A 243 11.40 -3.97 -1.70
C ALA A 243 12.77 -4.28 -2.33
N SER A 244 13.80 -3.50 -2.03
CA SER A 244 15.12 -3.60 -2.66
C SER A 244 16.03 -4.64 -2.00
N ASP A 245 17.12 -4.97 -2.71
CA ASP A 245 18.16 -5.85 -2.17
C ASP A 245 18.87 -5.28 -0.92
N LYS A 246 18.75 -3.97 -0.69
CA LYS A 246 19.31 -3.30 0.52
C LYS A 246 18.55 -3.61 1.80
N ALA A 247 17.32 -4.13 1.70
CA ALA A 247 16.46 -4.47 2.83
C ALA A 247 16.25 -5.99 3.01
N ARG A 248 17.08 -6.83 2.39
CA ARG A 248 16.92 -8.29 2.39
C ARG A 248 16.93 -8.94 3.78
N TYR A 249 17.51 -8.28 4.78
CA TYR A 249 17.51 -8.78 6.17
C TYR A 249 16.48 -8.06 7.05
N ILE A 250 15.55 -7.31 6.44
CA ILE A 250 14.44 -6.63 7.13
C ILE A 250 13.15 -7.39 6.80
N SER A 251 12.58 -8.07 7.78
CA SER A 251 11.30 -8.79 7.64
C SER A 251 10.47 -8.70 8.93
N GLY A 252 9.16 -8.55 8.77
CA GLY A 252 8.21 -8.48 9.87
C GLY A 252 8.20 -7.15 10.61
N VAL A 253 8.70 -6.05 10.00
CA VAL A 253 8.70 -4.73 10.63
C VAL A 253 7.44 -3.92 10.31
N ASN A 254 7.09 -3.05 11.25
CA ASN A 254 6.15 -1.95 11.09
C ASN A 254 6.95 -0.65 11.02
N LEU A 255 7.24 -0.16 9.80
CA LEU A 255 8.07 1.02 9.58
C LEU A 255 7.23 2.30 9.51
N PRO A 256 7.23 3.18 10.53
CA PRO A 256 6.59 4.48 10.46
C PRO A 256 7.29 5.40 9.45
N VAL A 257 6.50 6.09 8.64
CA VAL A 257 6.93 7.18 7.75
C VAL A 257 5.99 8.36 8.02
N ASP A 258 6.24 9.07 9.10
CA ASP A 258 5.26 9.97 9.71
C ASP A 258 5.85 11.27 10.29
N GLY A 259 7.11 11.57 9.99
CA GLY A 259 7.77 12.78 10.46
C GLY A 259 7.97 12.83 11.98
N GLY A 260 7.93 11.67 12.67
CA GLY A 260 8.08 11.55 14.11
C GLY A 260 6.77 11.71 14.90
N ARG A 261 5.61 11.66 14.23
CA ARG A 261 4.30 11.84 14.87
C ARG A 261 3.96 10.75 15.89
N THR A 262 4.31 9.50 15.60
CA THR A 262 4.06 8.36 16.50
C THR A 262 4.97 8.46 17.73
N LYS A 263 4.37 8.43 18.93
CA LYS A 263 5.10 8.61 20.19
C LYS A 263 5.55 7.29 20.81
N SER A 264 5.09 6.14 20.32
CA SER A 264 5.53 4.82 20.78
C SER A 264 6.80 4.37 20.06
N LEU A 265 7.66 3.67 20.76
CA LEU A 265 8.86 3.02 20.23
C LEU A 265 8.55 1.77 19.40
#